data_b194f92f6d4b33dbdb4f61494ceb9312
#
_entry.id   b194f92f6d4b33dbdb4f61494ceb9312
#
_cell.length_a   1.000
_cell.length_b   1.000
_cell.length_c   1.000
_cell.angle_alpha   90.00
_cell.angle_beta   90.00
_cell.angle_gamma   90.00
#
_symmetry.space_group_name_H-M   'P 1'
#
loop_
_entity.id
_entity.type
_entity.pdbx_description
1 polymer ?
#
loop_
_entity_poly.entity_id
_entity_poly.type
_entity_poly.pdbx_seq_one_letter_code
_entity_poly.pdbx_strand_id
1 'polypeptide(L)'
;MYVLSATCYRISKQAWPLAFLLILPSLWLLPQPSSAEEGWSLEGRGTLFYTDDVGLFSATRRLSRDGDPTQPAIDSKLTNQGSDVVFEPLLTVKRALTNRLGRLDLNVQGQGFVFTENPEFNHGTLRLQATQDLSSSTRAQARFYYAPNQFLGNNEERQSGQLLPSAERFTSYIWSTRLIHDMTPDLSLRLLGRYGIRRYNEAFSERNTNFWTIGPHMDWRVTPKVKVGLSYHYERGLAEGRNQPQFEDDTSYINHYLSADVDVELTERLSLLTAFHFEHNIWTSGLAGDERNGAYENIYQGEVILTYRLTDSIQGFGGVQRSSRKESFESSSIENTNVGIGLSAQF
;
A
#
# COMPACT_ATOMS: atom_id res chain seq x y z
N MET A 1 -33.37 36.46 30.07
CA MET A 1 -32.01 36.72 30.55
C MET A 1 -31.55 35.49 31.34
N TYR A 2 -31.04 34.48 30.65
CA TYR A 2 -30.30 33.35 31.26
C TYR A 2 -29.18 32.99 30.30
N VAL A 3 -27.96 33.22 30.76
CA VAL A 3 -26.70 32.89 30.09
C VAL A 3 -26.37 31.43 30.47
N LEU A 4 -26.29 30.53 29.51
CA LEU A 4 -25.72 29.20 29.69
C LEU A 4 -24.29 29.18 29.14
N SER A 5 -23.33 29.06 30.06
CA SER A 5 -21.91 28.92 29.78
C SER A 5 -21.63 27.52 29.19
N ALA A 6 -21.10 27.49 27.98
CA ALA A 6 -20.55 26.29 27.39
C ALA A 6 -19.15 26.02 27.95
N THR A 7 -19.01 25.00 28.79
CA THR A 7 -17.74 24.52 29.31
C THR A 7 -17.06 23.70 28.23
N CYS A 8 -16.03 24.25 27.63
CA CYS A 8 -15.18 23.60 26.62
C CYS A 8 -14.29 22.53 27.30
N TYR A 9 -14.55 21.26 27.06
CA TYR A 9 -13.67 20.17 27.48
C TYR A 9 -12.45 20.14 26.54
N ARG A 10 -11.32 20.66 27.01
CA ARG A 10 -10.01 20.48 26.40
C ARG A 10 -9.52 19.07 26.72
N ILE A 11 -9.68 18.13 25.80
CA ILE A 11 -9.02 16.83 25.87
C ILE A 11 -7.52 17.05 25.55
N SER A 12 -6.65 16.72 26.49
CA SER A 12 -5.21 16.93 26.38
C SER A 12 -4.61 16.07 25.25
N LYS A 13 -3.92 16.71 24.31
CA LYS A 13 -3.25 16.13 23.13
C LYS A 13 -1.95 15.36 23.44
N GLN A 14 -1.66 14.92 24.69
CA GLN A 14 -0.30 14.50 25.04
C GLN A 14 -0.11 13.05 25.51
N ALA A 15 -1.07 12.15 25.43
CA ALA A 15 -0.93 10.81 26.05
C ALA A 15 -0.60 9.63 25.13
N TRP A 16 -0.55 9.77 23.82
CA TRP A 16 -0.44 8.65 22.87
C TRP A 16 0.97 8.27 22.36
N PRO A 17 1.97 9.17 22.24
CA PRO A 17 3.29 8.75 21.73
C PRO A 17 4.12 7.93 22.70
N LEU A 18 3.86 8.00 24.02
CA LEU A 18 4.64 7.26 25.02
C LEU A 18 4.24 5.78 25.18
N ALA A 19 3.02 5.42 24.83
CA ALA A 19 2.55 4.03 24.94
C ALA A 19 3.17 3.11 23.88
N PHE A 20 3.50 3.63 22.69
CA PHE A 20 4.11 2.84 21.62
C PHE A 20 5.62 2.63 21.80
N LEU A 21 6.34 3.53 22.47
CA LEU A 21 7.76 3.38 22.78
C LEU A 21 8.05 2.28 23.80
N LEU A 22 7.04 1.87 24.59
CA LEU A 22 7.16 0.79 25.59
C LEU A 22 6.89 -0.61 25.03
N ILE A 23 6.36 -0.75 23.81
CA ILE A 23 6.11 -2.06 23.19
C ILE A 23 7.38 -2.65 22.57
N LEU A 24 8.30 -1.82 22.09
CA LEU A 24 9.57 -2.28 21.49
C LEU A 24 10.49 -3.04 22.46
N PRO A 25 10.69 -2.63 23.73
CA PRO A 25 11.52 -3.40 24.64
C PRO A 25 10.88 -4.70 25.16
N SER A 26 9.56 -4.83 25.18
CA SER A 26 8.89 -6.06 25.61
C SER A 26 8.95 -7.20 24.58
N LEU A 27 9.22 -6.90 23.31
CA LEU A 27 9.47 -7.89 22.25
C LEU A 27 10.78 -8.68 22.46
N TRP A 28 11.72 -8.18 23.26
CA TRP A 28 12.99 -8.85 23.57
C TRP A 28 12.86 -10.00 24.55
N LEU A 29 11.71 -10.16 25.19
CA LEU A 29 11.45 -11.19 26.21
C LEU A 29 10.70 -12.43 25.67
N LEU A 30 10.40 -12.48 24.35
CA LEU A 30 9.76 -13.65 23.78
C LEU A 30 10.79 -14.77 23.58
N PRO A 31 10.47 -16.03 23.95
CA PRO A 31 11.36 -17.16 23.75
C PRO A 31 11.67 -17.35 22.26
N GLN A 32 12.95 -17.58 21.97
CA GLN A 32 13.39 -17.88 20.60
C GLN A 32 12.74 -19.19 20.12
N PRO A 33 12.03 -19.21 18.97
CA PRO A 33 11.51 -20.45 18.43
C PRO A 33 12.67 -21.31 17.93
N SER A 34 12.80 -22.48 18.46
CA SER A 34 13.72 -23.50 17.98
C SER A 34 13.10 -24.21 16.78
N SER A 35 13.83 -24.19 15.65
CA SER A 35 13.66 -25.02 14.44
C SER A 35 12.33 -24.98 13.65
N ALA A 36 12.48 -24.83 12.34
CA ALA A 36 11.54 -24.46 11.29
C ALA A 36 10.71 -25.62 10.71
N GLU A 37 10.15 -26.54 11.46
CA GLU A 37 9.38 -27.60 10.79
C GLU A 37 7.85 -27.47 10.88
N GLU A 38 7.29 -27.08 11.97
CA GLU A 38 5.87 -26.71 12.15
C GLU A 38 5.81 -25.72 13.30
N GLY A 39 5.77 -24.43 13.00
CA GLY A 39 5.92 -23.46 14.06
C GLY A 39 5.25 -22.13 13.76
N TRP A 40 5.09 -21.36 14.81
CA TRP A 40 4.78 -19.96 14.74
C TRP A 40 6.06 -19.16 14.54
N SER A 41 6.01 -18.14 13.69
CA SER A 41 7.03 -17.09 13.65
C SER A 41 6.38 -15.72 13.73
N LEU A 42 7.09 -14.79 14.36
CA LEU A 42 6.67 -13.42 14.56
C LEU A 42 7.70 -12.51 13.89
N GLU A 43 7.24 -11.55 13.09
CA GLU A 43 8.07 -10.53 12.48
C GLU A 43 7.51 -9.16 12.85
N GLY A 44 8.38 -8.30 13.41
CA GLY A 44 8.07 -6.90 13.67
C GLY A 44 8.93 -6.00 12.80
N ARG A 45 8.34 -4.93 12.25
CA ARG A 45 9.05 -3.87 11.53
C ARG A 45 8.56 -2.51 12.01
N GLY A 46 9.49 -1.59 12.21
CA GLY A 46 9.20 -0.19 12.45
C GLY A 46 9.97 0.68 11.46
N THR A 47 9.28 1.56 10.76
CA THR A 47 9.88 2.49 9.80
C THR A 47 9.47 3.91 10.14
N LEU A 48 10.42 4.84 10.07
CA LEU A 48 10.16 6.28 10.08
C LEU A 48 10.38 6.82 8.67
N PHE A 49 9.38 7.48 8.12
CA PHE A 49 9.45 8.18 6.85
C PHE A 49 9.33 9.68 7.06
N TYR A 50 10.12 10.44 6.32
CA TYR A 50 9.78 11.81 5.97
C TYR A 50 9.12 11.80 4.59
N THR A 51 8.01 12.52 4.45
CA THR A 51 7.34 12.78 3.16
C THR A 51 7.21 14.28 2.94
N ASP A 52 7.37 14.72 1.71
CA ASP A 52 7.15 16.13 1.33
C ASP A 52 5.68 16.44 0.96
N ASP A 53 4.85 15.39 0.82
CA ASP A 53 3.40 15.52 0.58
C ASP A 53 2.63 14.35 1.23
N VAL A 54 1.88 14.64 2.30
CA VAL A 54 1.10 13.62 3.03
C VAL A 54 -0.03 13.02 2.18
N GLY A 55 -0.63 13.80 1.28
CA GLY A 55 -1.67 13.33 0.38
C GLY A 55 -1.15 12.29 -0.60
N LEU A 56 0.09 12.42 -1.06
CA LEU A 56 0.73 11.48 -1.98
C LEU A 56 1.48 10.33 -1.30
N PHE A 57 1.77 10.41 0.00
CA PHE A 57 2.53 9.38 0.70
C PHE A 57 1.98 7.97 0.47
N SER A 58 0.68 7.78 0.70
CA SER A 58 0.04 6.48 0.49
C SER A 58 0.06 6.05 -0.98
N ALA A 59 -0.12 6.99 -1.92
CA ALA A 59 -0.06 6.70 -3.36
C ALA A 59 1.34 6.29 -3.81
N THR A 60 2.39 6.95 -3.32
CA THR A 60 3.78 6.58 -3.61
C THR A 60 4.13 5.24 -2.96
N ARG A 61 3.71 5.01 -1.71
CA ARG A 61 3.93 3.74 -1.01
C ARG A 61 3.24 2.55 -1.69
N ARG A 62 2.09 2.74 -2.34
CA ARG A 62 1.38 1.66 -3.04
C ARG A 62 2.18 1.08 -4.21
N LEU A 63 2.98 1.91 -4.89
CA LEU A 63 3.79 1.50 -6.04
C LEU A 63 5.09 0.81 -5.61
N SER A 64 5.53 0.99 -4.37
CA SER A 64 6.72 0.34 -3.84
C SER A 64 6.56 -1.19 -3.84
N ARG A 65 7.68 -1.91 -4.03
CA ARG A 65 7.74 -3.37 -3.95
C ARG A 65 7.11 -3.93 -2.67
N ASP A 66 7.33 -3.27 -1.54
CA ASP A 66 6.78 -3.64 -0.24
C ASP A 66 5.41 -3.02 0.04
N GLY A 67 4.96 -2.10 -0.80
CA GLY A 67 3.68 -1.44 -0.70
C GLY A 67 2.52 -2.31 -1.18
N ASP A 68 1.31 -1.77 -1.04
CA ASP A 68 0.11 -2.41 -1.56
C ASP A 68 -0.42 -1.62 -2.75
N PRO A 69 -0.40 -2.17 -3.98
CA PRO A 69 -0.86 -1.47 -5.19
C PRO A 69 -2.38 -1.33 -5.27
N THR A 70 -3.06 -1.21 -4.13
CA THR A 70 -4.51 -1.21 -4.03
C THR A 70 -5.12 0.14 -3.71
N GLN A 71 -4.30 1.16 -3.48
CA GLN A 71 -4.75 2.53 -3.26
C GLN A 71 -5.35 3.11 -4.54
N PRO A 72 -6.42 3.93 -4.46
CA PRO A 72 -6.94 4.64 -5.62
C PRO A 72 -5.94 5.68 -6.15
N ALA A 73 -6.07 6.06 -7.40
CA ALA A 73 -5.46 7.28 -7.87
C ALA A 73 -6.03 8.47 -7.06
N ILE A 74 -5.17 9.40 -6.66
CA ILE A 74 -5.54 10.55 -5.86
C ILE A 74 -5.86 11.70 -6.82
N ASP A 75 -6.95 12.41 -6.57
CA ASP A 75 -7.30 13.63 -7.29
C ASP A 75 -6.17 14.66 -7.14
N SER A 76 -5.80 15.36 -8.21
CA SER A 76 -4.75 16.40 -8.21
C SER A 76 -5.02 17.52 -7.19
N LYS A 77 -6.29 17.80 -6.93
CA LYS A 77 -6.72 18.77 -5.89
C LYS A 77 -6.34 18.37 -4.48
N LEU A 78 -6.05 17.07 -4.24
CA LEU A 78 -5.65 16.51 -2.94
C LEU A 78 -4.13 16.43 -2.76
N THR A 79 -3.36 17.05 -3.62
CA THR A 79 -1.90 17.12 -3.55
C THR A 79 -1.42 18.40 -2.87
N ASN A 80 -0.11 18.51 -2.59
CA ASN A 80 0.50 19.66 -1.89
C ASN A 80 -0.07 19.90 -0.48
N GLN A 81 -0.37 18.82 0.25
CA GLN A 81 -0.98 18.91 1.58
C GLN A 81 0.04 19.11 2.72
N GLY A 82 1.30 19.36 2.37
CA GLY A 82 2.37 19.61 3.31
C GLY A 82 3.20 18.37 3.63
N SER A 83 4.32 18.60 4.31
CA SER A 83 5.25 17.55 4.72
C SER A 83 4.89 16.96 6.08
N ASP A 84 5.36 15.74 6.36
CA ASP A 84 5.18 15.10 7.66
C ASP A 84 6.27 14.04 7.92
N VAL A 85 6.36 13.62 9.18
CA VAL A 85 7.05 12.40 9.58
C VAL A 85 6.02 11.33 9.90
N VAL A 86 6.13 10.18 9.23
CA VAL A 86 5.19 9.07 9.35
C VAL A 86 5.89 7.89 10.03
N PHE A 87 5.34 7.43 11.14
CA PHE A 87 5.75 6.17 11.75
C PHE A 87 4.89 5.02 11.20
N GLU A 88 5.54 4.00 10.64
CA GLU A 88 4.90 2.81 10.04
C GLU A 88 5.29 1.55 10.82
N PRO A 89 4.56 1.18 11.89
CA PRO A 89 4.69 -0.12 12.54
C PRO A 89 4.01 -1.21 11.71
N LEU A 90 4.66 -2.39 11.65
CA LEU A 90 4.13 -3.58 10.99
C LEU A 90 4.41 -4.79 11.88
N LEU A 91 3.39 -5.63 12.06
CA LEU A 91 3.50 -6.90 12.76
C LEU A 91 2.96 -8.01 11.87
N THR A 92 3.72 -9.09 11.74
CA THR A 92 3.34 -10.26 10.96
C THR A 92 3.44 -11.51 11.83
N VAL A 93 2.35 -12.25 11.91
CA VAL A 93 2.30 -13.58 12.54
C VAL A 93 2.16 -14.61 11.43
N LYS A 94 3.06 -15.60 11.40
CA LYS A 94 3.07 -16.68 10.41
C LYS A 94 2.91 -18.02 11.10
N ARG A 95 2.24 -18.96 10.44
CA ARG A 95 2.13 -20.36 10.86
C ARG A 95 2.27 -21.28 9.67
N ALA A 96 3.23 -22.20 9.75
CA ALA A 96 3.37 -23.28 8.79
C ALA A 96 2.63 -24.53 9.31
N LEU A 97 1.89 -25.17 8.42
CA LEU A 97 1.15 -26.41 8.64
C LEU A 97 1.44 -27.37 7.49
N THR A 98 1.37 -28.67 7.75
CA THR A 98 1.45 -29.69 6.71
C THR A 98 0.10 -30.37 6.56
N ASN A 99 -0.37 -30.53 5.33
CA ASN A 99 -1.60 -31.25 5.00
C ASN A 99 -1.38 -32.25 3.86
N ARG A 100 -2.44 -32.88 3.35
CA ARG A 100 -2.36 -33.91 2.30
C ARG A 100 -1.83 -33.39 0.94
N LEU A 101 -1.95 -32.08 0.69
CA LEU A 101 -1.47 -31.44 -0.55
C LEU A 101 -0.02 -30.97 -0.44
N GLY A 102 0.49 -30.81 0.78
CA GLY A 102 1.80 -30.27 1.07
C GLY A 102 1.78 -29.23 2.17
N ARG A 103 2.72 -28.31 2.14
CA ARG A 103 2.83 -27.21 3.11
C ARG A 103 1.75 -26.14 2.87
N LEU A 104 1.15 -25.70 3.95
CA LEU A 104 0.23 -24.57 4.03
C LEU A 104 0.81 -23.50 4.94
N ASP A 105 1.16 -22.33 4.40
CA ASP A 105 1.62 -21.17 5.15
C ASP A 105 0.47 -20.19 5.34
N LEU A 106 0.11 -19.92 6.59
CA LEU A 106 -0.85 -18.89 6.98
C LEU A 106 -0.11 -17.66 7.49
N ASN A 107 -0.57 -16.47 7.10
CA ASN A 107 0.03 -15.20 7.47
C ASN A 107 -1.06 -14.19 7.82
N VAL A 108 -0.90 -13.54 8.98
CA VAL A 108 -1.72 -12.40 9.42
C VAL A 108 -0.81 -11.22 9.65
N GLN A 109 -1.09 -10.11 8.99
CA GLN A 109 -0.28 -8.89 9.06
C GLN A 109 -1.15 -7.70 9.41
N GLY A 110 -0.75 -6.96 10.45
CA GLY A 110 -1.28 -5.64 10.80
C GLY A 110 -0.22 -4.58 10.51
N GLN A 111 -0.65 -3.45 9.93
CA GLN A 111 0.22 -2.32 9.63
C GLN A 111 -0.48 -1.04 10.03
N GLY A 112 0.24 -0.09 10.62
CA GLY A 112 -0.24 1.23 10.98
C GLY A 112 0.51 2.32 10.22
N PHE A 113 -0.14 3.46 10.09
CA PHE A 113 0.46 4.70 9.57
C PHE A 113 0.09 5.82 10.53
N VAL A 114 1.09 6.36 11.22
CA VAL A 114 0.92 7.38 12.25
C VAL A 114 1.65 8.64 11.80
N PHE A 115 0.89 9.65 11.40
CA PHE A 115 1.37 10.95 10.97
C PHE A 115 1.52 11.86 12.20
N THR A 116 2.63 12.57 12.30
CA THR A 116 2.96 13.38 13.49
C THR A 116 2.25 14.73 13.52
N GLU A 117 2.10 15.36 12.37
CA GLU A 117 1.50 16.71 12.25
C GLU A 117 0.09 16.65 11.64
N ASN A 118 -0.22 15.64 10.83
CA ASN A 118 -1.50 15.47 10.13
C ASN A 118 -2.23 14.20 10.57
N PRO A 119 -2.73 14.12 11.82
CA PRO A 119 -3.29 12.89 12.40
C PRO A 119 -4.59 12.41 11.72
N GLU A 120 -5.24 13.23 10.90
CA GLU A 120 -6.40 12.84 10.08
C GLU A 120 -6.06 11.78 9.04
N PHE A 121 -4.78 11.68 8.62
CA PHE A 121 -4.27 10.63 7.73
C PHE A 121 -3.93 9.33 8.46
N ASN A 122 -3.99 9.30 9.80
CA ASN A 122 -3.73 8.08 10.57
C ASN A 122 -4.68 6.97 10.16
N HIS A 123 -4.14 5.80 9.82
CA HIS A 123 -4.93 4.64 9.46
C HIS A 123 -4.18 3.34 9.76
N GLY A 124 -4.90 2.24 9.70
CA GLY A 124 -4.32 0.90 9.82
C GLY A 124 -4.84 -0.01 8.73
N THR A 125 -4.10 -1.08 8.46
CA THR A 125 -4.47 -2.09 7.48
C THR A 125 -4.33 -3.50 8.05
N LEU A 126 -5.14 -4.43 7.56
CA LEU A 126 -5.08 -5.85 7.90
C LEU A 126 -4.91 -6.65 6.62
N ARG A 127 -3.98 -7.63 6.63
CA ARG A 127 -3.78 -8.58 5.55
C ARG A 127 -3.84 -9.99 6.11
N LEU A 128 -4.67 -10.83 5.50
CA LEU A 128 -4.73 -12.26 5.72
C LEU A 128 -4.24 -12.97 4.47
N GLN A 129 -3.38 -13.97 4.61
CA GLN A 129 -2.83 -14.69 3.47
C GLN A 129 -2.70 -16.18 3.80
N ALA A 130 -3.05 -17.02 2.83
CA ALA A 130 -2.80 -18.45 2.84
C ALA A 130 -2.04 -18.82 1.56
N THR A 131 -0.96 -19.59 1.71
CA THR A 131 -0.18 -20.12 0.57
C THR A 131 -0.11 -21.62 0.71
N GLN A 132 -0.64 -22.37 -0.28
CA GLN A 132 -0.68 -23.82 -0.31
C GLN A 132 0.23 -24.34 -1.40
N ASP A 133 1.12 -25.27 -1.05
CA ASP A 133 1.86 -26.04 -2.03
C ASP A 133 0.89 -27.01 -2.73
N LEU A 134 0.84 -26.95 -4.06
CA LEU A 134 0.07 -27.87 -4.91
C LEU A 134 0.95 -28.98 -5.47
N SER A 135 2.22 -28.69 -5.68
CA SER A 135 3.29 -29.61 -6.07
C SER A 135 4.64 -29.07 -5.62
N SER A 136 5.73 -29.77 -5.92
CA SER A 136 7.10 -29.33 -5.64
C SER A 136 7.50 -28.02 -6.35
N SER A 137 6.80 -27.66 -7.44
CA SER A 137 7.08 -26.45 -8.24
C SER A 137 5.91 -25.48 -8.34
N THR A 138 4.73 -25.81 -7.79
CA THR A 138 3.52 -24.99 -7.97
C THR A 138 2.88 -24.69 -6.62
N ARG A 139 2.57 -23.41 -6.39
CA ARG A 139 1.90 -22.93 -5.18
C ARG A 139 0.70 -22.08 -5.57
N ALA A 140 -0.38 -22.19 -4.81
CA ALA A 140 -1.52 -21.29 -4.87
C ALA A 140 -1.55 -20.39 -3.63
N GLN A 141 -1.81 -19.11 -3.83
CA GLN A 141 -1.92 -18.14 -2.76
C GLN A 141 -3.28 -17.47 -2.83
N ALA A 142 -3.95 -17.34 -1.68
CA ALA A 142 -5.13 -16.51 -1.49
C ALA A 142 -4.79 -15.41 -0.47
N ARG A 143 -5.28 -14.19 -0.70
CA ARG A 143 -5.06 -13.04 0.19
C ARG A 143 -6.35 -12.25 0.31
N PHE A 144 -6.62 -11.77 1.51
CA PHE A 144 -7.59 -10.73 1.80
C PHE A 144 -6.88 -9.53 2.40
N TYR A 145 -7.21 -8.33 1.94
CA TYR A 145 -6.70 -7.07 2.44
C TYR A 145 -7.87 -6.16 2.82
N TYR A 146 -7.73 -5.52 3.97
CA TYR A 146 -8.71 -4.59 4.53
C TYR A 146 -8.03 -3.31 4.99
N ALA A 147 -8.51 -2.17 4.52
CA ALA A 147 -8.02 -0.84 4.90
C ALA A 147 -9.24 0.06 5.19
N PRO A 148 -9.61 0.21 6.47
CA PRO A 148 -10.78 1.00 6.85
C PRO A 148 -10.49 2.49 6.86
N ASN A 149 -11.50 3.27 6.48
CA ASN A 149 -11.66 4.69 6.74
C ASN A 149 -10.41 5.55 6.45
N GLN A 150 -9.74 5.29 5.33
CA GLN A 150 -8.57 6.05 4.89
C GLN A 150 -8.99 7.44 4.46
N PHE A 151 -8.32 8.48 4.97
CA PHE A 151 -8.53 9.86 4.59
C PHE A 151 -7.66 10.19 3.36
N LEU A 152 -8.26 10.83 2.35
CA LEU A 152 -7.55 11.29 1.15
C LEU A 152 -7.25 12.79 1.21
N GLY A 153 -8.11 13.56 1.82
CA GLY A 153 -8.05 15.01 1.89
C GLY A 153 -9.45 15.62 2.01
N ASN A 154 -9.51 16.95 1.96
CA ASN A 154 -10.78 17.67 1.82
C ASN A 154 -11.01 17.97 0.35
N ASN A 155 -12.11 17.45 -0.20
CA ASN A 155 -12.47 17.62 -1.61
C ASN A 155 -13.90 18.21 -1.72
N GLU A 156 -14.24 18.76 -2.87
CA GLU A 156 -15.58 19.26 -3.17
C GLU A 156 -16.54 18.10 -3.36
N GLU A 157 -17.55 18.01 -2.48
CA GLU A 157 -18.62 17.03 -2.62
C GLU A 157 -19.67 17.51 -3.62
N ARG A 158 -20.28 16.58 -4.34
CA ARG A 158 -21.28 16.87 -5.38
C ARG A 158 -22.71 16.47 -4.98
N GLN A 159 -22.85 15.74 -3.88
CA GLN A 159 -24.14 15.19 -3.43
C GLN A 159 -25.14 16.27 -3.05
N SER A 160 -24.68 17.38 -2.44
CA SER A 160 -25.55 18.52 -2.08
C SER A 160 -25.89 19.43 -3.27
N GLY A 161 -25.15 19.32 -4.38
CA GLY A 161 -25.20 20.25 -5.50
C GLY A 161 -24.57 21.62 -5.23
N GLN A 162 -23.88 21.80 -4.09
CA GLN A 162 -23.28 23.07 -3.67
C GLN A 162 -21.75 23.08 -3.75
N LEU A 163 -21.13 21.94 -4.09
CA LEU A 163 -19.66 21.78 -4.18
C LEU A 163 -18.95 22.19 -2.86
N LEU A 164 -19.48 21.76 -1.73
CA LEU A 164 -18.93 22.10 -0.41
C LEU A 164 -17.68 21.27 -0.11
N PRO A 165 -16.63 21.87 0.49
CA PRO A 165 -15.47 21.11 0.95
C PRO A 165 -15.89 20.09 2.01
N SER A 166 -15.57 18.81 1.79
CA SER A 166 -15.87 17.69 2.69
C SER A 166 -14.70 16.74 2.79
N ALA A 167 -14.55 16.08 3.94
CA ALA A 167 -13.52 15.07 4.14
C ALA A 167 -13.79 13.84 3.26
N GLU A 168 -12.92 13.58 2.29
CA GLU A 168 -13.00 12.39 1.47
C GLU A 168 -12.34 11.22 2.18
N ARG A 169 -13.11 10.15 2.40
CA ARG A 169 -12.66 8.92 3.06
C ARG A 169 -13.18 7.70 2.34
N PHE A 170 -12.40 6.63 2.38
CA PHE A 170 -12.82 5.36 1.80
C PHE A 170 -12.34 4.15 2.61
N THR A 171 -13.02 3.03 2.39
CA THR A 171 -12.65 1.72 2.94
C THR A 171 -12.43 0.75 1.78
N SER A 172 -11.30 0.03 1.80
CA SER A 172 -10.96 -0.98 0.80
C SER A 172 -11.13 -2.40 1.33
N TYR A 173 -11.77 -3.25 0.52
CA TYR A 173 -11.86 -4.70 0.69
C TYR A 173 -11.32 -5.36 -0.58
N ILE A 174 -10.24 -6.14 -0.48
CA ILE A 174 -9.57 -6.65 -1.65
C ILE A 174 -9.22 -8.13 -1.47
N TRP A 175 -9.71 -8.95 -2.40
CA TRP A 175 -9.38 -10.37 -2.49
C TRP A 175 -8.43 -10.57 -3.67
N SER A 176 -7.39 -11.35 -3.47
CA SER A 176 -6.47 -11.69 -4.56
C SER A 176 -6.07 -13.16 -4.48
N THR A 177 -5.82 -13.72 -5.65
CA THR A 177 -5.26 -15.05 -5.81
C THR A 177 -4.00 -14.95 -6.65
N ARG A 178 -3.01 -15.81 -6.37
CA ARG A 178 -1.81 -15.95 -7.19
C ARG A 178 -1.55 -17.43 -7.43
N LEU A 179 -1.31 -17.76 -8.68
CA LEU A 179 -0.70 -19.04 -9.04
C LEU A 179 0.79 -18.78 -9.25
N ILE A 180 1.63 -19.51 -8.54
CA ILE A 180 3.10 -19.37 -8.57
C ILE A 180 3.67 -20.67 -9.10
N HIS A 181 4.47 -20.61 -10.15
CA HIS A 181 5.10 -21.77 -10.75
C HIS A 181 6.59 -21.55 -10.95
N ASP A 182 7.39 -22.39 -10.31
CA ASP A 182 8.85 -22.39 -10.42
C ASP A 182 9.23 -23.19 -11.69
N MET A 183 9.51 -22.47 -12.79
CA MET A 183 9.90 -23.04 -14.08
C MET A 183 11.27 -23.71 -14.01
N THR A 184 12.18 -23.11 -13.23
CA THR A 184 13.51 -23.63 -12.88
C THR A 184 13.82 -23.22 -11.44
N PRO A 185 14.91 -23.71 -10.83
CA PRO A 185 15.35 -23.23 -9.52
C PRO A 185 15.62 -21.71 -9.44
N ASP A 186 15.87 -21.08 -10.61
CA ASP A 186 16.23 -19.68 -10.71
C ASP A 186 15.15 -18.80 -11.36
N LEU A 187 14.08 -19.38 -11.92
CA LEU A 187 13.02 -18.65 -12.61
C LEU A 187 11.66 -19.08 -12.09
N SER A 188 10.93 -18.12 -11.50
CA SER A 188 9.54 -18.28 -11.04
C SER A 188 8.61 -17.35 -11.81
N LEU A 189 7.49 -17.86 -12.27
CA LEU A 189 6.41 -17.10 -12.87
C LEU A 189 5.22 -17.08 -11.93
N ARG A 190 4.52 -15.94 -11.88
CA ARG A 190 3.31 -15.77 -11.07
C ARG A 190 2.21 -15.16 -11.94
N LEU A 191 0.99 -15.60 -11.74
CA LEU A 191 -0.21 -14.99 -12.31
C LEU A 191 -1.07 -14.47 -11.17
N LEU A 192 -1.32 -13.17 -11.16
CA LEU A 192 -2.21 -12.49 -10.22
C LEU A 192 -3.61 -12.38 -10.79
N GLY A 193 -4.62 -12.70 -9.99
CA GLY A 193 -6.00 -12.27 -10.15
C GLY A 193 -6.47 -11.54 -8.89
N ARG A 194 -7.17 -10.42 -9.04
CA ARG A 194 -7.65 -9.60 -7.91
C ARG A 194 -9.04 -9.09 -8.19
N TYR A 195 -9.84 -9.00 -7.14
CA TYR A 195 -11.10 -8.28 -7.12
C TYR A 195 -11.13 -7.38 -5.89
N GLY A 196 -11.56 -6.14 -6.04
CA GLY A 196 -11.60 -5.17 -4.96
C GLY A 196 -12.86 -4.32 -4.98
N ILE A 197 -13.20 -3.84 -3.79
CA ILE A 197 -14.31 -2.92 -3.54
C ILE A 197 -13.75 -1.76 -2.74
N ARG A 198 -13.96 -0.53 -3.21
CA ARG A 198 -13.72 0.71 -2.46
C ARG A 198 -15.06 1.35 -2.16
N ARG A 199 -15.30 1.64 -0.88
CA ARG A 199 -16.52 2.32 -0.41
C ARG A 199 -16.12 3.65 0.18
N TYR A 200 -16.57 4.71 -0.45
CA TYR A 200 -16.38 6.08 0.01
C TYR A 200 -17.45 6.46 1.04
N ASN A 201 -17.19 7.50 1.83
CA ASN A 201 -18.20 8.07 2.70
C ASN A 201 -19.34 8.70 1.89
N GLU A 202 -20.47 9.00 2.54
CA GLU A 202 -21.72 9.42 1.90
C GLU A 202 -21.55 10.60 0.94
N ALA A 203 -20.74 11.59 1.33
CA ALA A 203 -20.45 12.78 0.51
C ALA A 203 -19.77 12.49 -0.84
N PHE A 204 -19.19 11.29 -1.00
CA PHE A 204 -18.47 10.84 -2.20
C PHE A 204 -18.93 9.46 -2.66
N SER A 205 -20.18 9.10 -2.40
CA SER A 205 -20.67 7.76 -2.70
C SER A 205 -20.70 7.43 -4.20
N GLU A 206 -20.74 8.43 -5.08
CA GLU A 206 -20.60 8.28 -6.54
C GLU A 206 -19.22 7.71 -6.94
N ARG A 207 -18.19 7.88 -6.09
CA ARG A 207 -16.84 7.32 -6.27
C ARG A 207 -16.71 5.88 -5.79
N ASN A 208 -17.75 5.27 -5.20
CA ASN A 208 -17.75 3.85 -4.87
C ASN A 208 -17.34 3.02 -6.09
N THR A 209 -16.28 2.24 -5.94
CA THR A 209 -15.66 1.55 -7.07
C THR A 209 -15.55 0.06 -6.82
N ASN A 210 -15.95 -0.74 -7.82
CA ASN A 210 -15.58 -2.15 -7.90
C ASN A 210 -14.52 -2.29 -8.99
N PHE A 211 -13.42 -3.03 -8.70
CA PHE A 211 -12.35 -3.20 -9.67
C PHE A 211 -11.83 -4.63 -9.71
N TRP A 212 -11.21 -5.00 -10.82
CA TRP A 212 -10.51 -6.25 -10.97
C TRP A 212 -9.16 -6.03 -11.66
N THR A 213 -8.19 -6.86 -11.28
CA THR A 213 -6.82 -6.79 -11.78
C THR A 213 -6.39 -8.18 -12.23
N ILE A 214 -5.65 -8.25 -13.32
CA ILE A 214 -4.96 -9.46 -13.75
C ILE A 214 -3.55 -9.07 -14.19
N GLY A 215 -2.56 -9.95 -13.94
CA GLY A 215 -1.22 -9.66 -14.44
C GLY A 215 -0.19 -10.74 -14.15
N PRO A 216 0.73 -10.94 -15.09
CA PRO A 216 1.91 -11.77 -14.91
C PRO A 216 2.98 -11.06 -14.07
N HIS A 217 3.80 -11.87 -13.42
CA HIS A 217 4.95 -11.45 -12.66
C HIS A 217 6.06 -12.50 -12.83
N MET A 218 7.30 -12.08 -12.99
CA MET A 218 8.47 -12.92 -13.15
C MET A 218 9.51 -12.54 -12.10
N ASP A 219 10.07 -13.54 -11.43
CA ASP A 219 11.26 -13.43 -10.58
C ASP A 219 12.35 -14.29 -11.16
N TRP A 220 13.49 -13.70 -11.44
CA TRP A 220 14.64 -14.38 -12.03
C TRP A 220 15.91 -14.12 -11.22
N ARG A 221 16.53 -15.19 -10.72
CA ARG A 221 17.86 -15.15 -10.12
C ARG A 221 18.89 -15.27 -11.23
N VAL A 222 19.38 -14.12 -11.73
CA VAL A 222 20.34 -14.03 -12.82
C VAL A 222 21.71 -14.60 -12.41
N THR A 223 22.09 -14.34 -11.15
CA THR A 223 23.28 -14.91 -10.50
C THR A 223 22.93 -15.22 -9.03
N PRO A 224 23.79 -15.94 -8.28
CA PRO A 224 23.55 -16.15 -6.84
C PRO A 224 23.34 -14.85 -6.04
N LYS A 225 23.86 -13.71 -6.53
CA LYS A 225 23.81 -12.41 -5.85
C LYS A 225 22.84 -11.40 -6.49
N VAL A 226 22.26 -11.70 -7.65
CA VAL A 226 21.43 -10.76 -8.40
C VAL A 226 20.08 -11.39 -8.72
N LYS A 227 19.01 -10.75 -8.27
CA LYS A 227 17.63 -11.10 -8.60
C LYS A 227 16.99 -9.96 -9.38
N VAL A 228 16.19 -10.28 -10.38
CA VAL A 228 15.43 -9.34 -11.19
C VAL A 228 13.96 -9.71 -11.08
N GLY A 229 13.13 -8.72 -10.77
CA GLY A 229 11.67 -8.84 -10.80
C GLY A 229 11.10 -8.01 -11.94
N LEU A 230 10.10 -8.55 -12.66
CA LEU A 230 9.32 -7.83 -13.65
C LEU A 230 7.85 -8.13 -13.42
N SER A 231 6.98 -7.10 -13.47
CA SER A 231 5.54 -7.32 -13.40
C SER A 231 4.78 -6.38 -14.32
N TYR A 232 3.64 -6.86 -14.78
CA TYR A 232 2.64 -6.07 -15.49
C TYR A 232 1.28 -6.39 -14.91
N HIS A 233 0.46 -5.35 -14.65
CA HIS A 233 -0.92 -5.50 -14.23
C HIS A 233 -1.82 -4.67 -15.13
N TYR A 234 -2.91 -5.28 -15.54
CA TYR A 234 -4.07 -4.61 -16.10
C TYR A 234 -5.15 -4.55 -15.04
N GLU A 235 -5.67 -3.37 -14.75
CA GLU A 235 -6.76 -3.18 -13.80
C GLU A 235 -7.88 -2.37 -14.45
N ARG A 236 -9.13 -2.73 -14.17
CA ARG A 236 -10.31 -1.96 -14.54
C ARG A 236 -11.15 -1.69 -13.31
N GLY A 237 -11.38 -0.40 -13.05
CA GLY A 237 -12.29 0.10 -12.02
C GLY A 237 -13.57 0.64 -12.64
N LEU A 238 -14.69 0.38 -11.98
CA LEU A 238 -16.02 0.86 -12.37
C LEU A 238 -16.63 1.58 -11.17
N ALA A 239 -16.72 2.90 -11.25
CA ALA A 239 -17.34 3.75 -10.23
C ALA A 239 -18.85 3.83 -10.39
N GLU A 240 -19.56 4.11 -9.33
CA GLU A 240 -21.02 4.30 -9.34
C GLU A 240 -21.42 5.58 -10.09
N GLY A 241 -20.57 6.60 -10.09
CA GLY A 241 -20.75 7.89 -10.78
C GLY A 241 -21.05 7.77 -12.27
N ARG A 242 -20.54 6.71 -12.94
CA ARG A 242 -20.84 6.43 -14.36
C ARG A 242 -22.35 6.32 -14.68
N ASN A 243 -23.15 5.96 -13.67
CA ASN A 243 -24.61 5.83 -13.78
C ASN A 243 -25.36 7.01 -13.16
N GLN A 244 -24.63 8.04 -12.73
CA GLN A 244 -25.14 9.20 -11.98
C GLN A 244 -24.67 10.51 -12.63
N PRO A 245 -25.12 10.82 -13.87
CA PRO A 245 -24.60 11.95 -14.66
C PRO A 245 -24.80 13.32 -14.00
N GLN A 246 -25.72 13.42 -13.04
CA GLN A 246 -25.98 14.66 -12.30
C GLN A 246 -24.81 15.10 -11.43
N PHE A 247 -23.89 14.19 -11.08
CA PHE A 247 -22.72 14.53 -10.27
C PHE A 247 -21.50 14.93 -11.09
N GLU A 248 -21.48 14.61 -12.40
CA GLU A 248 -20.34 14.90 -13.30
C GLU A 248 -18.99 14.41 -12.71
N ASP A 249 -19.02 13.26 -12.00
CA ASP A 249 -17.89 12.69 -11.28
C ASP A 249 -17.83 11.17 -11.45
N ASP A 250 -17.39 10.70 -12.64
CA ASP A 250 -17.15 9.29 -12.92
C ASP A 250 -15.66 8.97 -12.81
N THR A 251 -15.27 8.40 -11.69
CA THR A 251 -13.90 7.95 -11.43
C THR A 251 -13.59 6.55 -11.98
N SER A 252 -14.37 6.05 -12.94
CA SER A 252 -14.09 4.78 -13.63
C SER A 252 -12.81 4.86 -14.47
N TYR A 253 -12.01 3.80 -14.46
CA TYR A 253 -10.68 3.83 -15.08
C TYR A 253 -10.24 2.48 -15.67
N ILE A 254 -9.24 2.55 -16.54
CA ILE A 254 -8.35 1.46 -16.92
C ILE A 254 -6.95 1.84 -16.46
N ASN A 255 -6.26 0.92 -15.79
CA ASN A 255 -4.92 1.14 -15.31
C ASN A 255 -3.97 0.08 -15.88
N HIS A 256 -2.84 0.53 -16.40
CA HIS A 256 -1.70 -0.28 -16.81
C HIS A 256 -0.54 0.01 -15.88
N TYR A 257 -0.15 -0.98 -15.11
CA TYR A 257 0.99 -0.88 -14.20
C TYR A 257 2.11 -1.80 -14.66
N LEU A 258 3.32 -1.26 -14.69
CA LEU A 258 4.56 -1.97 -15.00
C LEU A 258 5.56 -1.73 -13.88
N SER A 259 6.26 -2.77 -13.45
CA SER A 259 7.40 -2.61 -12.54
C SER A 259 8.58 -3.45 -12.95
N ALA A 260 9.77 -2.94 -12.66
CA ALA A 260 11.03 -3.66 -12.76
C ALA A 260 11.84 -3.40 -11.50
N ASP A 261 12.40 -4.45 -10.92
CA ASP A 261 13.26 -4.33 -9.75
C ASP A 261 14.51 -5.20 -9.89
N VAL A 262 15.59 -4.75 -9.25
CA VAL A 262 16.86 -5.45 -9.14
C VAL A 262 17.31 -5.45 -7.69
N ASP A 263 17.51 -6.64 -7.14
CA ASP A 263 18.01 -6.87 -5.79
C ASP A 263 19.42 -7.47 -5.88
N VAL A 264 20.41 -6.78 -5.29
CA VAL A 264 21.84 -7.13 -5.37
C VAL A 264 22.39 -7.37 -3.98
N GLU A 265 22.91 -8.56 -3.72
CA GLU A 265 23.71 -8.86 -2.54
C GLU A 265 25.14 -8.32 -2.73
N LEU A 266 25.39 -7.10 -2.23
CA LEU A 266 26.71 -6.44 -2.32
C LEU A 266 27.76 -7.18 -1.48
N THR A 267 27.37 -7.60 -0.26
CA THR A 267 28.16 -8.43 0.65
C THR A 267 27.23 -9.43 1.34
N GLU A 268 27.78 -10.33 2.16
CA GLU A 268 26.99 -11.25 2.98
C GLU A 268 25.98 -10.56 3.92
N ARG A 269 26.20 -9.28 4.24
CA ARG A 269 25.36 -8.52 5.18
C ARG A 269 24.68 -7.31 4.55
N LEU A 270 25.06 -6.91 3.34
CA LEU A 270 24.58 -5.69 2.71
C LEU A 270 23.91 -6.02 1.39
N SER A 271 22.66 -5.62 1.22
CA SER A 271 21.92 -5.71 -0.04
C SER A 271 21.38 -4.35 -0.48
N LEU A 272 21.26 -4.19 -1.78
CA LEU A 272 20.71 -3.02 -2.45
C LEU A 272 19.54 -3.45 -3.32
N LEU A 273 18.37 -2.89 -3.06
CA LEU A 273 17.21 -2.97 -3.93
C LEU A 273 17.07 -1.66 -4.69
N THR A 274 16.90 -1.75 -6.00
CA THR A 274 16.46 -0.65 -6.84
C THR A 274 15.20 -1.08 -7.57
N ALA A 275 14.18 -0.22 -7.62
CA ALA A 275 12.94 -0.50 -8.33
C ALA A 275 12.49 0.72 -9.14
N PHE A 276 11.82 0.43 -10.24
CA PHE A 276 11.15 1.41 -11.09
C PHE A 276 9.72 0.96 -11.34
N HIS A 277 8.79 1.88 -11.22
CA HIS A 277 7.37 1.67 -11.42
C HIS A 277 6.83 2.69 -12.42
N PHE A 278 6.00 2.23 -13.31
CA PHE A 278 5.27 3.05 -14.25
C PHE A 278 3.79 2.70 -14.16
N GLU A 279 2.95 3.72 -14.08
CA GLU A 279 1.51 3.56 -14.10
C GLU A 279 0.91 4.50 -15.15
N HIS A 280 0.05 3.96 -16.00
CA HIS A 280 -0.75 4.70 -16.96
C HIS A 280 -2.21 4.46 -16.63
N ASN A 281 -2.86 5.49 -16.09
CA ASN A 281 -4.24 5.47 -15.69
C ASN A 281 -5.08 6.24 -16.71
N ILE A 282 -6.05 5.59 -17.33
CA ILE A 282 -6.96 6.16 -18.34
C ILE A 282 -8.34 6.28 -17.70
N TRP A 283 -8.82 7.49 -17.55
CA TRP A 283 -10.17 7.72 -17.10
C TRP A 283 -11.17 7.35 -18.19
N THR A 284 -12.23 6.62 -17.85
CA THR A 284 -13.20 6.12 -18.83
C THR A 284 -14.58 6.79 -18.69
N SER A 285 -14.62 7.97 -18.08
CA SER A 285 -15.82 8.79 -18.01
C SER A 285 -16.33 9.12 -19.40
N GLY A 286 -17.62 8.96 -19.62
CA GLY A 286 -18.34 9.41 -20.80
C GLY A 286 -19.26 10.61 -20.54
N LEU A 287 -19.17 11.18 -19.34
CA LEU A 287 -20.04 12.27 -18.90
C LEU A 287 -19.56 13.62 -19.47
N ALA A 288 -20.46 14.37 -20.07
CA ALA A 288 -20.12 15.60 -20.81
C ALA A 288 -19.59 16.74 -19.92
N GLY A 289 -19.86 16.78 -18.64
CA GLY A 289 -19.37 17.80 -17.71
C GLY A 289 -18.19 17.36 -16.87
N ASP A 290 -17.77 16.10 -16.99
CA ASP A 290 -16.71 15.53 -16.16
C ASP A 290 -15.32 15.89 -16.74
N GLU A 291 -14.48 16.51 -15.90
CA GLU A 291 -13.10 16.87 -16.27
C GLU A 291 -12.22 15.65 -16.64
N ARG A 292 -12.63 14.43 -16.21
CA ARG A 292 -11.94 13.16 -16.52
C ARG A 292 -12.32 12.59 -17.89
N ASN A 293 -13.27 13.20 -18.61
CA ASN A 293 -13.67 12.70 -19.92
C ASN A 293 -12.51 12.78 -20.93
N GLY A 294 -11.98 11.61 -21.33
CA GLY A 294 -10.82 11.51 -22.22
C GLY A 294 -9.47 11.84 -21.56
N ALA A 295 -9.45 12.05 -20.25
CA ALA A 295 -8.22 12.33 -19.51
C ALA A 295 -7.43 11.04 -19.21
N TYR A 296 -6.13 11.19 -19.01
CA TYR A 296 -5.23 10.14 -18.56
C TYR A 296 -4.16 10.72 -17.63
N GLU A 297 -3.53 9.83 -16.88
CA GLU A 297 -2.48 10.15 -15.93
C GLU A 297 -1.30 9.21 -16.13
N ASN A 298 -0.08 9.74 -16.03
CA ASN A 298 1.14 8.96 -15.98
C ASN A 298 1.84 9.17 -14.64
N ILE A 299 2.21 8.07 -13.99
CA ILE A 299 2.99 8.08 -12.76
C ILE A 299 4.29 7.31 -12.99
N TYR A 300 5.40 7.94 -12.66
CA TYR A 300 6.73 7.34 -12.63
C TYR A 300 7.23 7.34 -11.21
N GLN A 301 7.78 6.23 -10.75
CA GLN A 301 8.39 6.14 -9.42
C GLN A 301 9.68 5.37 -9.49
N GLY A 302 10.73 5.93 -8.87
CA GLY A 302 11.97 5.25 -8.56
C GLY A 302 12.08 4.98 -7.07
N GLU A 303 12.71 3.85 -6.71
CA GLU A 303 12.96 3.46 -5.34
C GLU A 303 14.37 2.88 -5.19
N VAL A 304 15.07 3.26 -4.12
CA VAL A 304 16.35 2.69 -3.72
C VAL A 304 16.31 2.37 -2.24
N ILE A 305 16.59 1.12 -1.88
CA ILE A 305 16.62 0.65 -0.49
C ILE A 305 17.93 -0.09 -0.24
N LEU A 306 18.65 0.33 0.80
CA LEU A 306 19.82 -0.34 1.31
C LEU A 306 19.45 -1.08 2.60
N THR A 307 19.74 -2.38 2.67
CA THR A 307 19.46 -3.23 3.85
C THR A 307 20.77 -3.79 4.40
N TYR A 308 20.95 -3.66 5.71
CA TYR A 308 22.11 -4.20 6.42
C TYR A 308 21.66 -5.20 7.49
N ARG A 309 22.17 -6.43 7.42
CA ARG A 309 21.93 -7.49 8.41
C ARG A 309 22.80 -7.25 9.64
N LEU A 310 22.18 -6.80 10.74
CA LEU A 310 22.84 -6.56 12.02
C LEU A 310 23.15 -7.87 12.74
N THR A 311 22.17 -8.76 12.79
CA THR A 311 22.25 -10.13 13.33
C THR A 311 21.47 -11.08 12.39
N ASP A 312 21.40 -12.35 12.70
CA ASP A 312 20.59 -13.32 11.92
C ASP A 312 19.10 -13.01 11.98
N SER A 313 18.63 -12.36 13.05
CA SER A 313 17.22 -12.03 13.27
C SER A 313 16.90 -10.54 13.15
N ILE A 314 17.88 -9.65 13.04
CA ILE A 314 17.67 -8.20 13.02
C ILE A 314 18.30 -7.59 11.77
N GLN A 315 17.54 -6.75 11.06
CA GLN A 315 17.99 -5.99 9.90
C GLN A 315 17.66 -4.51 10.07
N GLY A 316 18.60 -3.64 9.71
CA GLY A 316 18.37 -2.22 9.50
C GLY A 316 18.24 -1.91 8.02
N PHE A 317 17.41 -0.95 7.67
CA PHE A 317 17.27 -0.52 6.28
C PHE A 317 17.04 0.99 6.19
N GLY A 318 17.42 1.56 5.05
CA GLY A 318 17.13 2.94 4.71
C GLY A 318 16.95 3.08 3.22
N GLY A 319 16.11 4.03 2.81
CA GLY A 319 15.82 4.19 1.40
C GLY A 319 15.14 5.50 1.06
N VAL A 320 15.05 5.74 -0.24
CA VAL A 320 14.38 6.87 -0.84
C VAL A 320 13.44 6.39 -1.93
N GLN A 321 12.26 7.01 -2.00
CA GLN A 321 11.28 6.86 -3.06
C GLN A 321 10.99 8.24 -3.64
N ARG A 322 11.01 8.36 -4.95
CA ARG A 322 10.61 9.59 -5.65
C ARG A 322 9.64 9.24 -6.74
N SER A 323 8.51 9.92 -6.77
CA SER A 323 7.50 9.80 -7.81
C SER A 323 7.27 11.12 -8.51
N SER A 324 6.90 11.04 -9.79
CA SER A 324 6.40 12.16 -10.60
C SER A 324 5.10 11.72 -11.22
N ARG A 325 4.07 12.53 -11.05
CA ARG A 325 2.71 12.33 -11.51
C ARG A 325 2.30 13.45 -12.43
N LYS A 326 1.69 13.14 -13.57
CA LYS A 326 1.17 14.14 -14.51
C LYS A 326 -0.16 13.70 -15.10
N GLU A 327 -1.18 14.52 -14.89
CA GLU A 327 -2.47 14.40 -15.57
C GLU A 327 -2.43 15.11 -16.92
N SER A 328 -3.21 14.62 -17.89
CA SER A 328 -3.19 15.08 -19.29
C SER A 328 -3.64 16.54 -19.47
N PHE A 329 -4.44 17.05 -18.53
CA PHE A 329 -4.91 18.43 -18.55
C PHE A 329 -4.05 19.39 -17.72
N GLU A 330 -3.03 18.90 -17.02
CA GLU A 330 -2.13 19.72 -16.23
C GLU A 330 -0.89 20.14 -17.00
N SER A 331 -0.43 21.36 -16.77
CA SER A 331 0.79 21.90 -17.39
C SER A 331 2.08 21.39 -16.76
N SER A 332 2.06 21.07 -15.46
CA SER A 332 3.22 20.61 -14.68
C SER A 332 2.98 19.25 -14.04
N SER A 333 4.06 18.54 -13.76
CA SER A 333 4.01 17.33 -12.93
C SER A 333 3.97 17.69 -11.44
N ILE A 334 3.34 16.83 -10.66
CA ILE A 334 3.37 16.84 -9.21
C ILE A 334 4.38 15.79 -8.77
N GLU A 335 5.26 16.15 -7.85
CA GLU A 335 6.33 15.28 -7.40
C GLU A 335 6.16 14.98 -5.91
N ASN A 336 6.57 13.77 -5.50
CA ASN A 336 6.62 13.38 -4.11
C ASN A 336 7.92 12.63 -3.81
N THR A 337 8.52 12.94 -2.66
CA THR A 337 9.72 12.28 -2.17
C THR A 337 9.49 11.75 -0.76
N ASN A 338 9.72 10.47 -0.57
CA ASN A 338 9.73 9.83 0.74
C ASN A 338 11.15 9.35 1.06
N VAL A 339 11.64 9.67 2.25
CA VAL A 339 12.91 9.16 2.77
C VAL A 339 12.62 8.37 4.03
N GLY A 340 13.07 7.13 4.12
CA GLY A 340 12.76 6.26 5.23
C GLY A 340 13.96 5.54 5.81
N ILE A 341 13.90 5.28 7.12
CA ILE A 341 14.83 4.39 7.85
C ILE A 341 14.01 3.46 8.74
N GLY A 342 14.49 2.25 8.96
CA GLY A 342 13.75 1.33 9.81
C GLY A 342 14.58 0.14 10.28
N LEU A 343 13.94 -0.62 11.16
CA LEU A 343 14.43 -1.88 11.68
C LEU A 343 13.36 -2.96 11.50
N SER A 344 13.78 -4.17 11.20
CA SER A 344 12.95 -5.37 11.26
C SER A 344 13.60 -6.42 12.13
N ALA A 345 12.78 -7.17 12.86
CA ALA A 345 13.21 -8.29 13.68
C ALA A 345 12.29 -9.48 13.47
N GLN A 346 12.86 -10.70 13.41
CA GLN A 346 12.13 -11.95 13.26
C GLN A 346 12.42 -12.86 14.47
N PHE A 347 11.35 -13.51 15.02
CA PHE A 347 11.39 -14.36 16.19
C PHE A 347 10.73 -15.71 15.92
#